data_5cdab7a731e17d653ed5e47afcc0638b
#
_entry.id   5cdab7a731e17d653ed5e47afcc0638b
#
_cell.length_a   1.000
_cell.length_b   1.000
_cell.length_c   1.000
_cell.angle_alpha   90.00
_cell.angle_beta   90.00
_cell.angle_gamma   90.00
#
_symmetry.space_group_name_H-M   'P 1'
#
loop_
_entity.id
_entity.type
_entity.pdbx_description
1 polymer ?
#
loop_
_entity_poly.entity_id
_entity_poly.type
_entity_poly.pdbx_seq_one_letter_code
_entity_poly.pdbx_strand_id
1 'polypeptide(L)'
;MTILLTYASRSGSTAEIAEAIGGTFTEHDISVDARPMTEVTGVAQYQAVVAGSAVRQQQWLPEAMQFLETHQRELVRKPVATFLVCMALATKNPTRYQNGLRAASAWMAPARQLVNPVSEGYFAGVLELKKIKELRFRIALGAMVRLGLFPEGDHRDWDAIDNWANTLPAKLMTQTAKIL
;
A
#
# COMPACT_ATOMS: atom_id res chain seq x y z
N MET A 1 13.43 11.21 -14.26
CA MET A 1 13.35 10.60 -12.91
C MET A 1 12.58 9.31 -13.03
N THR A 2 13.14 8.19 -12.54
CA THR A 2 12.44 6.89 -12.55
C THR A 2 12.13 6.49 -11.12
N ILE A 3 10.85 6.23 -10.84
CA ILE A 3 10.34 5.79 -9.54
C ILE A 3 10.03 4.29 -9.61
N LEU A 4 10.45 3.55 -8.58
CA LEU A 4 9.94 2.20 -8.37
C LEU A 4 8.60 2.28 -7.64
N LEU A 5 7.56 1.74 -8.23
CA LEU A 5 6.27 1.51 -7.58
C LEU A 5 6.10 0.00 -7.36
N THR A 6 6.21 -0.43 -6.13
CA THR A 6 6.21 -1.87 -5.84
C THR A 6 5.18 -2.24 -4.78
N TYR A 7 4.65 -3.43 -4.88
CA TYR A 7 3.52 -3.85 -4.06
C TYR A 7 3.53 -5.34 -3.71
N ALA A 8 2.89 -5.67 -2.59
CA ALA A 8 2.53 -7.02 -2.21
C ALA A 8 1.01 -7.17 -2.13
N SER A 9 0.45 -8.11 -2.90
CA SER A 9 -1.00 -8.30 -3.03
C SER A 9 -1.37 -9.78 -3.03
N ARG A 10 -2.51 -10.13 -2.42
CA ARG A 10 -3.05 -11.50 -2.42
C ARG A 10 -4.23 -11.69 -3.37
N SER A 11 -5.10 -10.69 -3.46
CA SER A 11 -6.35 -10.77 -4.25
C SER A 11 -6.40 -9.80 -5.43
N GLY A 12 -5.31 -9.07 -5.68
CA GLY A 12 -5.19 -8.12 -6.79
C GLY A 12 -5.52 -6.68 -6.43
N SER A 13 -6.34 -6.39 -5.42
CA SER A 13 -6.79 -5.03 -5.13
C SER A 13 -5.65 -4.04 -4.83
N THR A 14 -4.59 -4.49 -4.16
CA THR A 14 -3.39 -3.65 -3.91
C THR A 14 -2.62 -3.38 -5.21
N ALA A 15 -2.57 -4.36 -6.13
CA ALA A 15 -1.96 -4.19 -7.44
C ALA A 15 -2.69 -3.14 -8.28
N GLU A 16 -4.02 -3.23 -8.34
CA GLU A 16 -4.87 -2.26 -9.06
C GLU A 16 -4.73 -0.84 -8.48
N ILE A 17 -4.62 -0.69 -7.15
CA ILE A 17 -4.32 0.61 -6.51
C ILE A 17 -2.92 1.10 -6.91
N ALA A 18 -1.92 0.22 -6.94
CA ALA A 18 -0.58 0.58 -7.39
C ALA A 18 -0.58 1.03 -8.85
N GLU A 19 -1.31 0.33 -9.73
CA GLU A 19 -1.47 0.72 -11.14
C GLU A 19 -2.09 2.12 -11.28
N ALA A 20 -3.14 2.44 -10.51
CA ALA A 20 -3.75 3.77 -10.51
C ALA A 20 -2.77 4.85 -10.06
N ILE A 21 -2.01 4.62 -8.97
CA ILE A 21 -0.95 5.52 -8.52
C ILE A 21 0.11 5.71 -9.62
N GLY A 22 0.48 4.65 -10.32
CA GLY A 22 1.40 4.69 -11.45
C GLY A 22 0.88 5.55 -12.62
N GLY A 23 -0.41 5.47 -12.90
CA GLY A 23 -1.09 6.31 -13.88
C GLY A 23 -0.96 7.81 -13.57
N THR A 24 -1.22 8.18 -12.32
CA THR A 24 -1.07 9.57 -11.85
C THR A 24 0.37 10.08 -12.03
N PHE A 25 1.39 9.28 -11.75
CA PHE A 25 2.78 9.66 -11.99
C PHE A 25 3.06 9.89 -13.49
N THR A 26 2.49 9.05 -14.35
CA THR A 26 2.65 9.18 -15.81
C THR A 26 2.01 10.49 -16.32
N GLU A 27 0.88 10.90 -15.77
CA GLU A 27 0.25 12.19 -16.06
C GLU A 27 1.12 13.39 -15.66
N HIS A 28 2.04 13.20 -14.72
CA HIS A 28 3.04 14.19 -14.31
C HIS A 28 4.40 14.03 -15.04
N ASP A 29 4.46 13.31 -16.17
CA ASP A 29 5.68 13.05 -16.94
C ASP A 29 6.79 12.35 -16.11
N ILE A 30 6.42 11.59 -15.10
CA ILE A 30 7.35 10.83 -14.26
C ILE A 30 7.37 9.37 -14.71
N SER A 31 8.56 8.86 -15.04
CA SER A 31 8.74 7.46 -15.40
C SER A 31 8.56 6.55 -14.18
N VAL A 32 7.72 5.55 -14.32
CA VAL A 32 7.41 4.58 -13.26
C VAL A 32 7.71 3.16 -13.73
N ASP A 33 8.39 2.41 -12.88
CA ASP A 33 8.54 0.96 -12.99
C ASP A 33 7.64 0.31 -11.93
N ALA A 34 6.48 -0.19 -12.37
CA ALA A 34 5.48 -0.81 -11.49
C ALA A 34 5.59 -2.34 -11.54
N ARG A 35 5.88 -2.96 -10.40
CA ARG A 35 6.01 -4.43 -10.32
C ARG A 35 5.79 -4.98 -8.90
N PRO A 36 5.45 -6.27 -8.76
CA PRO A 36 5.39 -6.94 -7.46
C PRO A 36 6.74 -6.91 -6.74
N MET A 37 6.74 -6.82 -5.42
CA MET A 37 7.96 -6.82 -4.60
C MET A 37 8.82 -8.07 -4.80
N THR A 38 8.21 -9.20 -5.09
CA THR A 38 8.90 -10.47 -5.37
C THR A 38 9.72 -10.47 -6.66
N GLU A 39 9.48 -9.52 -7.55
CA GLU A 39 10.19 -9.38 -8.84
C GLU A 39 11.27 -8.28 -8.79
N VAL A 40 11.39 -7.58 -7.66
CA VAL A 40 12.40 -6.54 -7.48
C VAL A 40 13.71 -7.16 -6.99
N THR A 41 14.74 -7.07 -7.81
CA THR A 41 16.08 -7.59 -7.49
C THR A 41 17.04 -6.53 -6.93
N GLY A 42 16.70 -5.25 -7.07
CA GLY A 42 17.51 -4.14 -6.56
C GLY A 42 16.79 -2.80 -6.72
N VAL A 43 17.16 -1.84 -5.90
CA VAL A 43 16.53 -0.51 -5.86
C VAL A 43 17.50 0.62 -6.21
N ALA A 44 18.76 0.32 -6.50
CA ALA A 44 19.82 1.32 -6.71
C ALA A 44 19.52 2.30 -7.87
N GLN A 45 18.95 1.81 -8.95
CA GLN A 45 18.65 2.56 -10.17
C GLN A 45 17.50 3.56 -10.04
N TYR A 46 16.66 3.45 -9.01
CA TYR A 46 15.51 4.33 -8.80
C TYR A 46 15.84 5.51 -7.90
N GLN A 47 15.31 6.69 -8.23
CA GLN A 47 15.49 7.91 -7.45
C GLN A 47 14.56 7.98 -6.23
N ALA A 48 13.41 7.33 -6.30
CA ALA A 48 12.44 7.22 -5.21
C ALA A 48 11.69 5.88 -5.28
N VAL A 49 11.07 5.50 -4.18
CA VAL A 49 10.29 4.26 -4.09
C VAL A 49 8.92 4.54 -3.49
N VAL A 50 7.88 3.96 -4.09
CA VAL A 50 6.54 3.85 -3.50
C VAL A 50 6.30 2.38 -3.23
N ALA A 51 6.11 2.02 -1.97
CA ALA A 51 5.96 0.64 -1.53
C ALA A 51 4.60 0.40 -0.87
N GLY A 52 3.81 -0.53 -1.41
CA GLY A 52 2.47 -0.84 -0.91
C GLY A 52 2.29 -2.28 -0.47
N SER A 53 1.47 -2.50 0.55
CA SER A 53 1.14 -3.86 0.99
C SER A 53 -0.33 -4.01 1.35
N ALA A 54 -0.91 -5.16 1.00
CA ALA A 54 -2.12 -5.61 1.65
C ALA A 54 -1.83 -5.94 3.11
N VAL A 55 -2.84 -5.78 3.97
CA VAL A 55 -2.77 -6.19 5.37
C VAL A 55 -3.50 -7.50 5.56
N ARG A 56 -2.83 -8.45 6.21
CA ARG A 56 -3.41 -9.71 6.66
C ARG A 56 -3.01 -9.98 8.12
N GLN A 57 -3.96 -10.38 8.95
CA GLN A 57 -3.71 -10.62 10.37
C GLN A 57 -3.04 -9.42 11.07
N GLN A 58 -3.50 -8.21 10.73
CA GLN A 58 -3.00 -6.95 11.30
C GLN A 58 -1.53 -6.63 10.99
N GLN A 59 -0.97 -7.23 9.96
CA GLN A 59 0.43 -7.04 9.54
C GLN A 59 0.52 -6.84 8.03
N TRP A 60 1.56 -6.19 7.58
CA TRP A 60 1.98 -6.20 6.19
C TRP A 60 2.29 -7.63 5.76
N LEU A 61 2.11 -7.91 4.48
CA LEU A 61 2.44 -9.23 3.94
C LEU A 61 3.94 -9.54 4.17
N PRO A 62 4.29 -10.80 4.46
CA PRO A 62 5.69 -11.19 4.74
C PRO A 62 6.67 -10.78 3.64
N GLU A 63 6.27 -10.93 2.36
CA GLU A 63 7.10 -10.52 1.22
C GLU A 63 7.33 -9.00 1.16
N ALA A 64 6.39 -8.19 1.67
CA ALA A 64 6.58 -6.75 1.76
C ALA A 64 7.58 -6.37 2.86
N MET A 65 7.47 -7.00 4.01
CA MET A 65 8.45 -6.79 5.09
C MET A 65 9.84 -7.25 4.67
N GLN A 66 9.94 -8.43 4.05
CA GLN A 66 11.20 -8.94 3.52
C GLN A 66 11.84 -8.00 2.50
N PHE A 67 11.04 -7.43 1.58
CA PHE A 67 11.53 -6.44 0.62
C PHE A 67 12.14 -5.22 1.34
N LEU A 68 11.42 -4.64 2.31
CA LEU A 68 11.89 -3.48 3.06
C LEU A 68 13.17 -3.79 3.84
N GLU A 69 13.25 -4.94 4.50
CA GLU A 69 14.43 -5.39 5.25
C GLU A 69 15.63 -5.62 4.35
N THR A 70 15.43 -6.32 3.23
CA THR A 70 16.49 -6.63 2.26
C THR A 70 17.12 -5.38 1.67
N HIS A 71 16.31 -4.38 1.35
CA HIS A 71 16.76 -3.14 0.70
C HIS A 71 16.90 -1.96 1.66
N GLN A 72 16.78 -2.15 2.98
CA GLN A 72 16.75 -1.09 3.98
C GLN A 72 17.89 -0.10 3.82
N ARG A 73 19.13 -0.60 3.65
CA ARG A 73 20.33 0.26 3.54
C ARG A 73 20.27 1.27 2.40
N GLU A 74 19.61 0.92 1.31
CA GLU A 74 19.41 1.78 0.16
C GLU A 74 18.16 2.65 0.32
N LEU A 75 17.06 2.09 0.84
CA LEU A 75 15.80 2.77 1.02
C LEU A 75 15.88 3.95 2.00
N VAL A 76 16.65 3.84 3.08
CA VAL A 76 16.84 4.95 4.04
C VAL A 76 17.59 6.15 3.43
N ARG A 77 18.23 5.97 2.28
CA ARG A 77 18.96 7.03 1.54
C ARG A 77 18.14 7.59 0.39
N LYS A 78 16.89 7.21 0.24
CA LYS A 78 16.00 7.62 -0.84
C LYS A 78 14.67 8.10 -0.27
N PRO A 79 13.97 8.99 -0.96
CA PRO A 79 12.58 9.26 -0.65
C PRO A 79 11.74 7.99 -0.81
N VAL A 80 11.05 7.59 0.24
CA VAL A 80 10.13 6.44 0.22
C VAL A 80 8.75 6.92 0.63
N ALA A 81 7.73 6.60 -0.15
CA ALA A 81 6.34 6.68 0.27
C ALA A 81 5.80 5.27 0.48
N THR A 82 4.92 5.10 1.45
CA THR A 82 4.31 3.80 1.74
C THR A 82 2.80 3.87 1.70
N PHE A 83 2.13 2.79 1.31
CA PHE A 83 0.68 2.68 1.46
C PHE A 83 0.27 1.28 1.92
N LEU A 84 -0.84 1.21 2.64
CA LEU A 84 -1.44 -0.06 3.00
C LEU A 84 -2.90 -0.15 2.54
N VAL A 85 -3.32 -1.38 2.26
CA VAL A 85 -4.68 -1.68 1.87
C VAL A 85 -5.28 -2.67 2.86
N CYS A 86 -6.39 -2.28 3.52
CA CYS A 86 -7.01 -3.11 4.55
C CYS A 86 -8.53 -2.96 4.59
N MET A 87 -9.20 -3.99 5.10
CA MET A 87 -10.66 -3.99 5.27
C MET A 87 -11.15 -3.18 6.49
N ALA A 88 -10.28 -2.78 7.40
CA ALA A 88 -10.65 -1.95 8.55
C ALA A 88 -11.17 -0.55 8.14
N LEU A 89 -10.85 -0.12 6.94
CA LEU A 89 -11.30 1.15 6.35
C LEU A 89 -12.57 0.99 5.48
N ALA A 90 -13.03 -0.23 5.24
CA ALA A 90 -14.21 -0.54 4.44
C ALA A 90 -15.50 -0.27 5.23
N THR A 91 -15.75 0.97 5.62
CA THR A 91 -16.92 1.35 6.41
C THR A 91 -17.34 2.79 6.14
N LYS A 92 -18.66 3.03 6.09
CA LYS A 92 -19.22 4.38 5.99
C LYS A 92 -19.47 5.03 7.38
N ASN A 93 -19.31 4.27 8.47
CA ASN A 93 -19.49 4.81 9.82
C ASN A 93 -18.24 5.61 10.23
N PRO A 94 -18.36 6.91 10.54
CA PRO A 94 -17.21 7.78 10.84
C PRO A 94 -16.37 7.29 12.03
N THR A 95 -17.03 6.82 13.10
CA THR A 95 -16.31 6.33 14.30
C THR A 95 -15.53 5.05 14.00
N ARG A 96 -16.14 4.11 13.26
CA ARG A 96 -15.45 2.89 12.83
C ARG A 96 -14.29 3.20 11.88
N TYR A 97 -14.47 4.17 10.97
CA TYR A 97 -13.41 4.60 10.07
C TYR A 97 -12.22 5.18 10.84
N GLN A 98 -12.45 6.07 11.82
CA GLN A 98 -11.38 6.61 12.65
C GLN A 98 -10.65 5.54 13.47
N ASN A 99 -11.38 4.56 14.00
CA ASN A 99 -10.76 3.42 14.68
C ASN A 99 -9.95 2.56 13.68
N GLY A 100 -10.45 2.36 12.47
CA GLY A 100 -9.76 1.71 11.37
C GLY A 100 -8.45 2.42 11.00
N LEU A 101 -8.45 3.74 10.90
CA LEU A 101 -7.24 4.53 10.63
C LEU A 101 -6.19 4.39 11.74
N ARG A 102 -6.62 4.42 13.01
CA ARG A 102 -5.70 4.19 14.14
C ARG A 102 -5.07 2.80 14.09
N ALA A 103 -5.86 1.78 13.80
CA ALA A 103 -5.37 0.41 13.64
C ALA A 103 -4.43 0.31 12.43
N ALA A 104 -4.81 0.86 11.28
CA ALA A 104 -3.99 0.87 10.06
C ALA A 104 -2.64 1.58 10.30
N SER A 105 -2.63 2.72 11.01
CA SER A 105 -1.40 3.41 11.39
C SER A 105 -0.51 2.57 12.31
N ALA A 106 -1.09 1.79 13.22
CA ALA A 106 -0.33 0.86 14.05
C ALA A 106 0.28 -0.29 13.22
N TRP A 107 -0.46 -0.81 12.23
CA TRP A 107 0.04 -1.85 11.32
C TRP A 107 1.11 -1.36 10.34
N MET A 108 1.15 -0.04 10.08
CA MET A 108 2.22 0.61 9.30
C MET A 108 3.52 0.76 10.12
N ALA A 109 3.46 0.75 11.45
CA ALA A 109 4.60 1.08 12.30
C ALA A 109 5.88 0.26 12.03
N PRO A 110 5.85 -1.06 11.80
CA PRO A 110 7.05 -1.82 11.45
C PRO A 110 7.71 -1.34 10.15
N ALA A 111 6.93 -1.08 9.09
CA ALA A 111 7.45 -0.54 7.84
C ALA A 111 8.02 0.87 8.02
N ARG A 112 7.33 1.72 8.80
CA ARG A 112 7.79 3.07 9.13
C ARG A 112 9.14 3.09 9.82
N GLN A 113 9.41 2.15 10.72
CA GLN A 113 10.70 2.02 11.42
C GLN A 113 11.85 1.63 10.47
N LEU A 114 11.54 0.88 9.41
CA LEU A 114 12.56 0.44 8.45
C LEU A 114 12.96 1.53 7.46
N VAL A 115 12.03 2.37 6.99
CA VAL A 115 12.28 3.25 5.84
C VAL A 115 11.94 4.73 6.06
N ASN A 116 11.34 5.10 7.19
CA ASN A 116 10.97 6.48 7.53
C ASN A 116 10.28 7.23 6.37
N PRO A 117 9.07 6.84 5.97
CA PRO A 117 8.44 7.30 4.75
C PRO A 117 8.09 8.80 4.78
N VAL A 118 8.26 9.48 3.64
CA VAL A 118 7.88 10.90 3.46
C VAL A 118 6.37 11.10 3.35
N SER A 119 5.64 10.04 3.03
CA SER A 119 4.17 10.04 2.93
C SER A 119 3.62 8.65 3.17
N GLU A 120 2.45 8.57 3.79
CA GLU A 120 1.76 7.32 4.04
C GLU A 120 0.33 7.39 3.49
N GLY A 121 -0.08 6.37 2.74
CA GLY A 121 -1.45 6.18 2.24
C GLY A 121 -2.15 5.05 2.97
N TYR A 122 -3.44 5.21 3.25
CA TYR A 122 -4.28 4.24 3.93
C TYR A 122 -5.57 4.05 3.15
N PHE A 123 -5.76 2.88 2.55
CA PHE A 123 -6.87 2.63 1.65
C PHE A 123 -7.69 1.42 2.05
N ALA A 124 -9.00 1.48 1.80
CA ALA A 124 -9.83 0.31 1.81
C ALA A 124 -9.53 -0.57 0.59
N GLY A 125 -9.78 -1.86 0.70
CA GLY A 125 -9.59 -2.81 -0.39
C GLY A 125 -10.90 -3.39 -0.92
N VAL A 126 -10.76 -4.51 -1.60
CA VAL A 126 -11.88 -5.31 -2.12
C VAL A 126 -11.98 -6.60 -1.31
N LEU A 127 -13.18 -6.96 -0.87
CA LEU A 127 -13.48 -8.25 -0.29
C LEU A 127 -14.40 -9.04 -1.21
N GLU A 128 -13.84 -9.95 -1.98
CA GLU A 128 -14.54 -10.90 -2.80
C GLU A 128 -14.27 -12.32 -2.29
N LEU A 129 -15.22 -12.92 -1.58
CA LEU A 129 -15.08 -14.26 -1.01
C LEU A 129 -14.71 -15.32 -2.06
N LYS A 130 -15.20 -15.16 -3.31
CA LYS A 130 -14.91 -16.07 -4.42
C LYS A 130 -13.46 -16.08 -4.86
N LYS A 131 -12.73 -14.97 -4.70
CA LYS A 131 -11.30 -14.84 -5.05
C LYS A 131 -10.36 -15.41 -3.98
N ILE A 132 -10.87 -15.75 -2.80
CA ILE A 132 -10.07 -16.30 -1.71
C ILE A 132 -9.82 -17.79 -1.95
N LYS A 133 -8.60 -18.15 -2.28
CA LYS A 133 -8.21 -19.54 -2.58
C LYS A 133 -8.19 -20.45 -1.35
N GLU A 134 -7.86 -19.89 -0.19
CA GLU A 134 -7.75 -20.65 1.06
C GLU A 134 -9.11 -20.88 1.70
N LEU A 135 -9.59 -22.12 1.65
CA LEU A 135 -10.94 -22.50 2.10
C LEU A 135 -11.23 -22.09 3.55
N ARG A 136 -10.30 -22.33 4.47
CA ARG A 136 -10.47 -21.98 5.90
C ARG A 136 -10.64 -20.48 6.09
N PHE A 137 -9.86 -19.69 5.39
CA PHE A 137 -9.91 -18.24 5.46
C PHE A 137 -11.19 -17.70 4.81
N ARG A 138 -11.62 -18.31 3.68
CA ARG A 138 -12.90 -17.99 3.03
C ARG A 138 -14.10 -18.27 3.90
N ILE A 139 -14.11 -19.40 4.64
CA ILE A 139 -15.18 -19.74 5.57
C ILE A 139 -15.23 -18.75 6.73
N ALA A 140 -14.08 -18.45 7.35
CA ALA A 140 -13.98 -17.48 8.46
C ALA A 140 -14.45 -16.08 8.05
N LEU A 141 -14.00 -15.57 6.90
CA LEU A 141 -14.46 -14.28 6.38
C LEU A 141 -15.93 -14.30 5.96
N GLY A 142 -16.40 -15.39 5.38
CA GLY A 142 -17.83 -15.56 5.05
C GLY A 142 -18.73 -15.47 6.29
N ALA A 143 -18.32 -16.07 7.40
CA ALA A 143 -19.02 -15.92 8.67
C ALA A 143 -19.01 -14.46 9.17
N MET A 144 -17.87 -13.76 9.07
CA MET A 144 -17.77 -12.35 9.45
C MET A 144 -18.63 -11.43 8.57
N VAL A 145 -18.70 -11.71 7.27
CA VAL A 145 -19.60 -11.01 6.34
C VAL A 145 -21.06 -11.21 6.73
N ARG A 146 -21.46 -12.45 7.03
CA ARG A 146 -22.84 -12.76 7.47
C ARG A 146 -23.20 -12.10 8.80
N LEU A 147 -22.22 -11.90 9.68
CA LEU A 147 -22.39 -11.19 10.96
C LEU A 147 -22.33 -9.67 10.79
N GLY A 148 -22.15 -9.14 9.58
CA GLY A 148 -22.05 -7.70 9.31
C GLY A 148 -20.79 -7.04 9.84
N LEU A 149 -19.76 -7.83 10.16
CA LEU A 149 -18.48 -7.32 10.66
C LEU A 149 -17.58 -6.77 9.54
N PHE A 150 -17.64 -7.42 8.36
CA PHE A 150 -16.97 -6.95 7.15
C PHE A 150 -17.97 -6.90 5.99
N PRO A 151 -18.06 -5.78 5.27
CA PRO A 151 -18.87 -5.71 4.06
C PRO A 151 -18.15 -6.43 2.91
N GLU A 152 -18.88 -7.26 2.15
CA GLU A 152 -18.38 -7.82 0.88
C GLU A 152 -18.52 -6.75 -0.21
N GLY A 153 -17.58 -6.71 -1.13
CA GLY A 153 -17.59 -5.82 -2.29
C GLY A 153 -16.31 -4.97 -2.43
N ASP A 154 -16.37 -4.02 -3.34
CA ASP A 154 -15.34 -3.03 -3.58
C ASP A 154 -15.58 -1.80 -2.69
N HIS A 155 -14.59 -1.48 -1.86
CA HIS A 155 -14.64 -0.37 -0.91
C HIS A 155 -13.54 0.66 -1.15
N ARG A 156 -12.87 0.58 -2.30
CA ARG A 156 -11.83 1.53 -2.66
C ARG A 156 -12.45 2.90 -2.90
N ASP A 157 -11.80 3.91 -2.37
CA ASP A 157 -12.08 5.31 -2.64
C ASP A 157 -11.03 5.81 -3.63
N TRP A 158 -11.40 5.79 -4.91
CA TRP A 158 -10.51 6.18 -6.01
C TRP A 158 -10.11 7.65 -5.93
N ASP A 159 -11.02 8.53 -5.48
CA ASP A 159 -10.73 9.95 -5.30
C ASP A 159 -9.68 10.15 -4.20
N ALA A 160 -9.78 9.41 -3.10
CA ALA A 160 -8.78 9.46 -2.02
C ALA A 160 -7.42 8.92 -2.46
N ILE A 161 -7.40 7.85 -3.28
CA ILE A 161 -6.18 7.27 -3.86
C ILE A 161 -5.52 8.28 -4.79
N ASP A 162 -6.26 8.86 -5.71
CA ASP A 162 -5.81 9.84 -6.68
C ASP A 162 -5.30 11.11 -6.00
N ASN A 163 -6.08 11.66 -5.05
CA ASN A 163 -5.66 12.81 -4.27
C ASN A 163 -4.33 12.57 -3.54
N TRP A 164 -4.15 11.40 -2.94
CA TRP A 164 -2.87 11.05 -2.30
C TRP A 164 -1.74 10.93 -3.31
N ALA A 165 -1.96 10.22 -4.43
CA ALA A 165 -0.98 10.02 -5.49
C ALA A 165 -0.49 11.35 -6.06
N ASN A 166 -1.38 12.31 -6.30
CA ASN A 166 -1.06 13.65 -6.78
C ASN A 166 -0.16 14.47 -5.82
N THR A 167 -0.14 14.13 -4.52
CA THR A 167 0.78 14.78 -3.56
C THR A 167 2.20 14.22 -3.61
N LEU A 168 2.39 13.01 -4.16
CA LEU A 168 3.66 12.29 -4.07
C LEU A 168 4.80 12.91 -4.88
N PRO A 169 4.60 13.38 -6.13
CA PRO A 169 5.69 13.96 -6.92
C PRO A 169 6.43 15.06 -6.16
N ALA A 170 5.71 16.02 -5.62
CA ALA A 170 6.31 17.14 -4.87
C ALA A 170 7.04 16.67 -3.60
N LYS A 171 6.47 15.72 -2.84
CA LYS A 171 7.08 15.19 -1.61
C LYS A 171 8.35 14.39 -1.89
N LEU A 172 8.34 13.54 -2.91
CA LEU A 172 9.48 12.72 -3.29
C LEU A 172 10.63 13.56 -3.84
N MET A 173 10.32 14.58 -4.67
CA MET A 173 11.34 15.48 -5.21
C MET A 173 11.99 16.37 -4.13
N THR A 174 11.19 16.92 -3.21
CA THR A 174 11.71 17.76 -2.13
C THR A 174 12.69 17.02 -1.23
N GLN A 175 12.44 15.74 -0.95
CA GLN A 175 13.33 14.93 -0.14
C GLN A 175 14.60 14.54 -0.89
N THR A 176 14.52 14.27 -2.20
CA THR A 176 15.70 14.00 -3.03
C THR A 176 16.70 15.17 -2.96
N ALA A 177 16.20 16.40 -3.03
CA ALA A 177 17.04 17.61 -2.95
C ALA A 177 17.71 17.84 -1.57
N LYS A 178 17.23 17.20 -0.49
CA LYS A 178 17.82 17.29 0.85
C LYS A 178 18.86 16.21 1.14
N ILE A 179 18.87 15.14 0.34
CA ILE A 179 19.77 13.99 0.52
C ILE A 179 21.04 14.14 -0.33
N LEU A 180 21.00 14.97 -1.39
CA LEU A 180 22.14 15.38 -2.24
C LEU A 180 22.89 16.53 -1.61
#